data_4559578c28ec830f4c412fb4c9dab774
#
_entry.id   4559578c28ec830f4c412fb4c9dab774
#
_cell.length_a   1.000
_cell.length_b   1.000
_cell.length_c   1.000
_cell.angle_alpha   90.00
_cell.angle_beta   90.00
_cell.angle_gamma   90.00
#
_symmetry.space_group_name_H-M   'P 1'
#
loop_
_entity.id
_entity.type
_entity.pdbx_description
1 polymer ?
#
loop_
_entity_poly.entity_id
_entity_poly.type
_entity_poly.pdbx_seq_one_letter_code
_entity_poly.pdbx_strand_id
1 'polypeptide(L)'
;MSIVSKEDLLNKQAEAKNTLESFTCRVLVCSGTGCIASGAQKIYDEMAKLCENLDWVSVEMQKDVPHVGVVKTGCQGLCELGPLMKIEPYDYQYVHVQIEDCKEIVERTVMEGEPVSRLFYRDHDTACPHPSDIPFLNQQTRIVLENCGNINAESIDEYIAVGGFQAMAKAFFDMSPQDVIDEVTKSGLRGRGGAGFPAGKKWSQVARQKEKVRYVV
;
A
#
# COMPACT_ATOMS: atom_id res chain seq x y z
N MET A 1 -14.75 15.31 -7.21
CA MET A 1 -15.92 15.46 -6.30
C MET A 1 -15.41 15.97 -4.96
N SER A 2 -16.01 17.00 -4.37
CA SER A 2 -15.62 17.46 -3.03
C SER A 2 -16.28 16.56 -1.99
N ILE A 3 -15.51 16.07 -1.02
CA ILE A 3 -16.02 15.32 0.13
C ILE A 3 -16.37 16.34 1.22
N VAL A 4 -17.65 16.58 1.45
CA VAL A 4 -18.16 17.57 2.41
C VAL A 4 -18.98 16.94 3.55
N SER A 5 -19.22 15.63 3.48
CA SER A 5 -19.95 14.86 4.48
C SER A 5 -19.33 13.46 4.66
N LYS A 6 -19.79 12.76 5.71
CA LYS A 6 -19.46 11.33 5.90
C LYS A 6 -20.01 10.46 4.78
N GLU A 7 -21.20 10.78 4.31
CA GLU A 7 -21.86 10.05 3.24
C GLU A 7 -21.04 10.14 1.93
N ASP A 8 -20.52 11.34 1.61
CA ASP A 8 -19.62 11.51 0.46
C ASP A 8 -18.36 10.65 0.58
N LEU A 9 -17.77 10.57 1.79
CA LEU A 9 -16.62 9.72 2.04
C LEU A 9 -16.93 8.23 1.86
N LEU A 10 -18.09 7.78 2.37
CA LEU A 10 -18.53 6.39 2.22
C LEU A 10 -18.83 6.04 0.76
N ASN A 11 -19.48 6.94 0.03
CA ASN A 11 -19.75 6.75 -1.39
C ASN A 11 -18.43 6.68 -2.19
N LYS A 12 -17.48 7.57 -1.89
CA LYS A 12 -16.15 7.54 -2.52
C LYS A 12 -15.37 6.28 -2.17
N GLN A 13 -15.51 5.79 -0.93
CA GLN A 13 -14.90 4.52 -0.52
C GLN A 13 -15.46 3.33 -1.29
N ALA A 14 -16.79 3.28 -1.47
CA ALA A 14 -17.42 2.21 -2.23
C ALA A 14 -16.99 2.24 -3.70
N GLU A 15 -16.95 3.43 -4.33
CA GLU A 15 -16.44 3.61 -5.69
C GLU A 15 -14.99 3.13 -5.82
N ALA A 16 -14.12 3.56 -4.92
CA ALA A 16 -12.70 3.19 -4.94
C ALA A 16 -12.47 1.68 -4.72
N LYS A 17 -13.27 1.04 -3.84
CA LYS A 17 -13.24 -0.41 -3.66
C LYS A 17 -13.67 -1.15 -4.93
N ASN A 18 -14.76 -0.74 -5.54
CA ASN A 18 -15.23 -1.35 -6.80
C ASN A 18 -14.15 -1.24 -7.89
N THR A 19 -13.44 -0.11 -7.96
CA THR A 19 -12.33 0.05 -8.90
C THR A 19 -11.19 -0.93 -8.60
N LEU A 20 -10.80 -1.11 -7.32
CA LEU A 20 -9.76 -2.08 -6.96
C LEU A 20 -10.19 -3.52 -7.24
N GLU A 21 -11.44 -3.86 -6.97
CA GLU A 21 -12.02 -5.19 -7.22
C GLU A 21 -12.19 -5.50 -8.72
N SER A 22 -12.17 -4.49 -9.58
CA SER A 22 -12.23 -4.68 -11.03
C SER A 22 -10.93 -5.22 -11.63
N PHE A 23 -9.79 -5.10 -10.92
CA PHE A 23 -8.54 -5.69 -11.38
C PHE A 23 -8.55 -7.21 -11.21
N THR A 24 -8.22 -7.91 -12.28
CA THR A 24 -8.01 -9.37 -12.24
C THR A 24 -6.62 -9.71 -11.71
N CYS A 25 -5.66 -8.82 -11.92
CA CYS A 25 -4.30 -8.95 -11.43
C CYS A 25 -3.73 -7.57 -11.08
N ARG A 26 -2.96 -7.48 -10.00
CA ARG A 26 -2.22 -6.28 -9.63
C ARG A 26 -0.76 -6.63 -9.42
N VAL A 27 0.10 -5.86 -10.08
CA VAL A 27 1.56 -5.93 -9.94
C VAL A 27 2.02 -4.80 -9.05
N LEU A 28 2.45 -5.12 -7.85
CA LEU A 28 2.79 -4.19 -6.78
C LEU A 28 4.32 -4.06 -6.68
N VAL A 29 4.88 -3.02 -7.30
CA VAL A 29 6.32 -2.75 -7.31
C VAL A 29 6.70 -1.89 -6.12
N CYS A 30 7.62 -2.36 -5.28
CA CYS A 30 8.12 -1.60 -4.14
C CYS A 30 8.88 -0.36 -4.58
N SER A 31 8.40 0.81 -4.16
CA SER A 31 8.99 2.13 -4.43
C SER A 31 9.68 2.74 -3.19
N GLY A 32 10.04 1.93 -2.21
CA GLY A 32 10.93 2.35 -1.13
C GLY A 32 12.32 2.74 -1.66
N THR A 33 13.00 3.67 -0.99
CA THR A 33 14.28 4.26 -1.44
C THR A 33 15.34 3.20 -1.79
N GLY A 34 15.43 2.11 -1.02
CA GLY A 34 16.36 1.00 -1.31
C GLY A 34 16.05 0.31 -2.63
N CYS A 35 14.78 -0.03 -2.89
CA CYS A 35 14.34 -0.65 -4.13
C CYS A 35 14.52 0.29 -5.34
N ILE A 36 14.21 1.58 -5.19
CA ILE A 36 14.44 2.59 -6.24
C ILE A 36 15.94 2.68 -6.58
N ALA A 37 16.82 2.73 -5.58
CA ALA A 37 18.25 2.74 -5.78
C ALA A 37 18.76 1.47 -6.50
N SER A 38 18.08 0.34 -6.30
CA SER A 38 18.39 -0.95 -6.96
C SER A 38 17.67 -1.13 -8.31
N GLY A 39 16.99 -0.10 -8.85
CA GLY A 39 16.42 -0.11 -10.19
C GLY A 39 14.92 -0.39 -10.29
N ALA A 40 14.16 -0.40 -9.18
CA ALA A 40 12.73 -0.67 -9.17
C ALA A 40 11.92 0.25 -10.09
N GLN A 41 12.36 1.50 -10.32
CA GLN A 41 11.68 2.41 -11.25
C GLN A 41 11.68 1.86 -12.67
N LYS A 42 12.81 1.33 -13.15
CA LYS A 42 12.92 0.75 -14.50
C LYS A 42 12.06 -0.50 -14.64
N ILE A 43 11.99 -1.30 -13.58
CA ILE A 43 11.14 -2.51 -13.51
C ILE A 43 9.66 -2.10 -13.60
N TYR A 44 9.26 -1.07 -12.84
CA TYR A 44 7.89 -0.54 -12.91
C TYR A 44 7.54 -0.07 -14.33
N ASP A 45 8.42 0.72 -14.95
CA ASP A 45 8.19 1.28 -16.29
C ASP A 45 8.08 0.16 -17.35
N GLU A 46 8.92 -0.90 -17.25
CA GLU A 46 8.85 -2.03 -18.18
C GLU A 46 7.60 -2.89 -17.92
N MET A 47 7.23 -3.16 -16.66
CA MET A 47 6.00 -3.88 -16.32
C MET A 47 4.77 -3.13 -16.82
N ALA A 48 4.70 -1.80 -16.64
CA ALA A 48 3.60 -0.98 -17.13
C ALA A 48 3.47 -1.10 -18.65
N LYS A 49 4.59 -0.93 -19.38
CA LYS A 49 4.62 -1.06 -20.83
C LYS A 49 4.20 -2.45 -21.33
N LEU A 50 4.66 -3.51 -20.67
CA LEU A 50 4.29 -4.88 -21.03
C LEU A 50 2.80 -5.16 -20.78
N CYS A 51 2.27 -4.67 -19.65
CA CYS A 51 0.87 -4.87 -19.29
C CYS A 51 -0.10 -4.01 -20.13
N GLU A 52 0.27 -2.79 -20.53
CA GLU A 52 -0.52 -1.98 -21.45
C GLU A 52 -0.73 -2.65 -22.80
N ASN A 53 0.20 -3.47 -23.26
CA ASN A 53 0.10 -4.19 -24.53
C ASN A 53 -0.75 -5.47 -24.45
N LEU A 54 -1.17 -5.90 -23.27
CA LEU A 54 -1.99 -7.12 -23.11
C LEU A 54 -3.40 -6.93 -23.65
N ASP A 55 -3.94 -5.72 -23.61
CA ASP A 55 -5.28 -5.39 -24.12
C ASP A 55 -5.45 -5.64 -25.62
N TRP A 56 -4.35 -5.69 -26.37
CA TRP A 56 -4.33 -5.92 -27.83
C TRP A 56 -4.29 -7.41 -28.23
N VAL A 57 -3.80 -8.28 -27.37
CA VAL A 57 -3.60 -9.71 -27.68
C VAL A 57 -4.91 -10.50 -27.55
N SER A 58 -5.90 -9.98 -26.83
CA SER A 58 -7.13 -10.72 -26.50
C SER A 58 -8.28 -10.53 -27.48
N VAL A 59 -8.18 -9.67 -28.50
CA VAL A 59 -9.25 -9.42 -29.49
C VAL A 59 -9.58 -10.66 -30.34
N GLU A 60 -8.66 -11.62 -30.48
CA GLU A 60 -8.88 -12.82 -31.30
C GLU A 60 -9.38 -14.06 -30.54
N MET A 61 -9.38 -14.05 -29.21
CA MET A 61 -9.78 -15.24 -28.44
C MET A 61 -10.65 -14.86 -27.23
N GLN A 62 -11.91 -14.57 -27.36
CA GLN A 62 -12.98 -14.46 -26.35
C GLN A 62 -12.65 -14.93 -24.90
N LYS A 63 -11.44 -14.65 -24.41
CA LYS A 63 -11.06 -14.76 -23.01
C LYS A 63 -11.22 -13.39 -22.39
N ASP A 64 -11.84 -13.31 -21.24
CA ASP A 64 -11.90 -12.09 -20.45
C ASP A 64 -10.49 -11.49 -20.34
N VAL A 65 -10.32 -10.30 -20.91
CA VAL A 65 -9.02 -9.61 -20.90
C VAL A 65 -8.69 -9.33 -19.45
N PRO A 66 -7.54 -9.76 -18.93
CA PRO A 66 -7.18 -9.43 -17.57
C PRO A 66 -7.00 -7.91 -17.44
N HIS A 67 -7.81 -7.29 -16.59
CA HIS A 67 -7.61 -5.89 -16.22
C HIS A 67 -6.44 -5.84 -15.23
N VAL A 68 -5.24 -5.54 -15.74
CA VAL A 68 -3.99 -5.58 -14.96
C VAL A 68 -3.63 -4.19 -14.48
N GLY A 69 -3.46 -4.04 -13.17
CA GLY A 69 -2.96 -2.81 -12.56
C GLY A 69 -1.48 -2.93 -12.18
N VAL A 70 -0.62 -2.06 -12.73
CA VAL A 70 0.78 -1.97 -12.28
C VAL A 70 0.92 -0.72 -11.40
N VAL A 71 1.27 -0.90 -10.15
CA VAL A 71 1.27 0.19 -9.15
C VAL A 71 2.57 0.26 -8.35
N LYS A 72 2.92 1.47 -7.96
CA LYS A 72 4.02 1.74 -7.03
C LYS A 72 3.50 1.67 -5.60
N THR A 73 4.09 0.79 -4.80
CA THR A 73 3.73 0.70 -3.38
C THR A 73 4.74 1.41 -2.48
N GLY A 74 4.36 1.66 -1.24
CA GLY A 74 5.30 1.97 -0.18
C GLY A 74 6.28 0.83 0.08
N CYS A 75 7.23 1.04 1.00
CA CYS A 75 8.25 0.05 1.33
C CYS A 75 7.65 -1.25 1.84
N GLN A 76 8.00 -2.38 1.22
CA GLN A 76 7.53 -3.71 1.62
C GLN A 76 8.33 -4.30 2.80
N GLY A 77 9.42 -3.64 3.23
CA GLY A 77 10.15 -3.99 4.46
C GLY A 77 11.34 -4.93 4.29
N LEU A 78 11.64 -5.40 3.09
CA LEU A 78 12.74 -6.33 2.79
C LEU A 78 13.78 -5.68 1.87
N CYS A 79 14.29 -4.49 2.23
CA CYS A 79 15.14 -3.67 1.36
C CYS A 79 16.41 -4.39 0.88
N GLU A 80 16.97 -5.29 1.69
CA GLU A 80 18.17 -6.08 1.32
C GLU A 80 17.91 -7.04 0.15
N LEU A 81 16.65 -7.47 -0.01
CA LEU A 81 16.22 -8.39 -1.07
C LEU A 81 15.60 -7.64 -2.27
N GLY A 82 15.72 -6.31 -2.31
CA GLY A 82 15.16 -5.51 -3.42
C GLY A 82 15.93 -5.66 -4.73
N PRO A 83 15.29 -5.29 -5.84
CA PRO A 83 13.92 -4.85 -6.01
C PRO A 83 12.87 -5.91 -5.69
N LEU A 84 11.77 -5.48 -5.05
CA LEU A 84 10.68 -6.35 -4.62
C LEU A 84 9.44 -6.13 -5.48
N MET A 85 8.73 -7.22 -5.77
CA MET A 85 7.46 -7.19 -6.49
C MET A 85 6.49 -8.20 -5.87
N LYS A 86 5.25 -7.76 -5.63
CA LYS A 86 4.17 -8.64 -5.18
C LYS A 86 3.11 -8.74 -6.27
N ILE A 87 2.55 -9.94 -6.50
CA ILE A 87 1.52 -10.18 -7.50
C ILE A 87 0.23 -10.65 -6.83
N GLU A 88 -0.82 -9.86 -6.97
CA GLU A 88 -2.18 -10.23 -6.56
C GLU A 88 -2.98 -10.77 -7.77
N PRO A 89 -3.90 -11.71 -7.56
CA PRO A 89 -4.43 -12.23 -6.29
C PRO A 89 -3.62 -13.38 -5.68
N TYR A 90 -2.53 -13.79 -6.30
CA TYR A 90 -1.76 -14.98 -5.88
C TYR A 90 -0.94 -14.75 -4.61
N ASP A 91 -0.76 -13.50 -4.19
CA ASP A 91 0.09 -13.06 -3.07
C ASP A 91 1.56 -13.56 -3.21
N TYR A 92 2.04 -13.73 -4.46
CA TYR A 92 3.42 -14.11 -4.71
C TYR A 92 4.36 -12.93 -4.43
N GLN A 93 5.38 -13.18 -3.61
CA GLN A 93 6.41 -12.20 -3.28
C GLN A 93 7.71 -12.53 -4.01
N TYR A 94 8.05 -11.73 -5.02
CA TYR A 94 9.30 -11.84 -5.76
C TYR A 94 10.37 -10.92 -5.18
N VAL A 95 11.60 -11.43 -5.11
CA VAL A 95 12.79 -10.73 -4.59
C VAL A 95 13.87 -10.66 -5.67
N HIS A 96 14.78 -9.67 -5.56
CA HIS A 96 15.89 -9.47 -6.48
C HIS A 96 15.46 -9.39 -7.96
N VAL A 97 14.27 -8.88 -8.22
CA VAL A 97 13.71 -8.79 -9.57
C VAL A 97 14.61 -7.93 -10.46
N GLN A 98 14.88 -8.42 -11.66
CA GLN A 98 15.62 -7.69 -12.69
C GLN A 98 14.69 -7.32 -13.85
N ILE A 99 15.11 -6.37 -14.67
CA ILE A 99 14.31 -5.92 -15.82
C ILE A 99 14.06 -7.06 -16.83
N GLU A 100 15.02 -7.96 -16.94
CA GLU A 100 14.97 -9.15 -17.80
C GLU A 100 13.90 -10.15 -17.35
N ASP A 101 13.53 -10.13 -16.06
CA ASP A 101 12.50 -11.01 -15.49
C ASP A 101 11.09 -10.56 -15.85
N CYS A 102 10.90 -9.28 -16.17
CA CYS A 102 9.58 -8.68 -16.37
C CYS A 102 8.75 -9.43 -17.42
N LYS A 103 9.35 -9.80 -18.54
CA LYS A 103 8.64 -10.54 -19.59
C LYS A 103 8.17 -11.91 -19.11
N GLU A 104 9.04 -12.69 -18.43
CA GLU A 104 8.68 -14.00 -17.90
C GLU A 104 7.59 -13.88 -16.82
N ILE A 105 7.65 -12.86 -15.96
CA ILE A 105 6.62 -12.61 -14.95
C ILE A 105 5.26 -12.33 -15.61
N VAL A 106 5.24 -11.51 -16.66
CA VAL A 106 3.99 -11.23 -17.39
C VAL A 106 3.44 -12.50 -18.03
N GLU A 107 4.26 -13.22 -18.81
CA GLU A 107 3.83 -14.40 -19.56
C GLU A 107 3.33 -15.52 -18.62
N ARG A 108 4.09 -15.82 -17.55
CA ARG A 108 3.76 -16.92 -16.65
C ARG A 108 2.81 -16.53 -15.54
N THR A 109 3.12 -15.44 -14.81
CA THR A 109 2.36 -15.14 -13.60
C THR A 109 1.12 -14.31 -13.89
N VAL A 110 1.25 -13.23 -14.66
CA VAL A 110 0.10 -12.36 -14.94
C VAL A 110 -0.91 -13.05 -15.85
N MET A 111 -0.46 -13.76 -16.89
CA MET A 111 -1.33 -14.36 -17.89
C MET A 111 -1.81 -15.77 -17.51
N GLU A 112 -0.97 -16.59 -16.89
CA GLU A 112 -1.24 -18.00 -16.64
C GLU A 112 -1.45 -18.34 -15.15
N GLY A 113 -1.09 -17.43 -14.25
CA GLY A 113 -1.14 -17.66 -12.80
C GLY A 113 0.00 -18.53 -12.26
N GLU A 114 0.95 -18.91 -13.14
CA GLU A 114 2.05 -19.81 -12.79
C GLU A 114 3.22 -19.01 -12.18
N PRO A 115 3.78 -19.42 -11.04
CA PRO A 115 4.84 -18.67 -10.41
C PRO A 115 6.19 -18.78 -11.13
N VAL A 116 7.00 -17.72 -11.05
CA VAL A 116 8.43 -17.74 -11.40
C VAL A 116 9.23 -18.10 -10.14
N SER A 117 9.27 -19.40 -9.82
CA SER A 117 9.75 -19.91 -8.52
C SER A 117 11.20 -19.56 -8.18
N ARG A 118 12.05 -19.24 -9.17
CA ARG A 118 13.44 -18.79 -8.94
C ARG A 118 13.52 -17.41 -8.28
N LEU A 119 12.45 -16.61 -8.37
CA LEU A 119 12.36 -15.27 -7.78
C LEU A 119 11.79 -15.28 -6.35
N PHE A 120 11.42 -16.43 -5.82
CA PHE A 120 10.97 -16.52 -4.44
C PHE A 120 12.14 -16.36 -3.46
N TYR A 121 11.84 -15.75 -2.31
CA TYR A 121 12.73 -15.83 -1.17
C TYR A 121 12.94 -17.30 -0.77
N ARG A 122 14.13 -17.63 -0.34
CA ARG A 122 14.44 -18.98 0.17
C ARG A 122 14.92 -18.89 1.61
N ASP A 123 14.24 -19.61 2.46
CA ASP A 123 14.74 -19.87 3.80
C ASP A 123 15.46 -21.21 3.78
N HIS A 124 16.78 -21.17 3.79
CA HIS A 124 17.65 -22.32 3.47
C HIS A 124 17.25 -22.93 2.10
N ASP A 125 16.78 -24.17 2.09
CA ASP A 125 16.34 -24.88 0.87
C ASP A 125 14.86 -24.73 0.56
N THR A 126 14.07 -24.09 1.44
CA THR A 126 12.62 -23.95 1.28
C THR A 126 12.28 -22.64 0.58
N ALA A 127 11.53 -22.74 -0.52
CA ALA A 127 11.01 -21.56 -1.19
C ALA A 127 9.81 -20.99 -0.40
N CYS A 128 9.77 -19.66 -0.25
CA CYS A 128 8.74 -18.91 0.44
C CYS A 128 7.99 -18.05 -0.58
N PRO A 129 6.91 -18.57 -1.21
CA PRO A 129 6.19 -17.86 -2.25
C PRO A 129 5.40 -16.65 -1.74
N HIS A 130 4.96 -16.67 -0.48
CA HIS A 130 4.09 -15.65 0.08
C HIS A 130 4.81 -14.84 1.17
N PRO A 131 4.42 -13.59 1.41
CA PRO A 131 4.97 -12.80 2.53
C PRO A 131 4.84 -13.49 3.88
N SER A 132 3.74 -14.23 4.11
CA SER A 132 3.49 -14.99 5.33
C SER A 132 4.47 -16.15 5.55
N ASP A 133 5.13 -16.64 4.50
CA ASP A 133 6.08 -17.75 4.59
C ASP A 133 7.49 -17.24 4.94
N ILE A 134 7.73 -15.94 4.80
CA ILE A 134 9.02 -15.31 5.09
C ILE A 134 9.14 -15.09 6.61
N PRO A 135 10.07 -15.77 7.32
CA PRO A 135 10.11 -15.75 8.80
C PRO A 135 10.21 -14.34 9.38
N PHE A 136 10.96 -13.45 8.74
CA PHE A 136 11.10 -12.06 9.18
C PHE A 136 9.77 -11.29 9.10
N LEU A 137 8.95 -11.51 8.09
CA LEU A 137 7.65 -10.84 7.93
C LEU A 137 6.57 -11.47 8.81
N ASN A 138 6.56 -12.79 8.90
CA ASN A 138 5.58 -13.54 9.68
C ASN A 138 5.62 -13.22 11.19
N GLN A 139 6.78 -12.84 11.71
CA GLN A 139 6.96 -12.46 13.12
C GLN A 139 6.59 -11.00 13.42
N GLN A 140 6.16 -10.23 12.41
CA GLN A 140 5.80 -8.82 12.59
C GLN A 140 4.28 -8.61 12.68
N THR A 141 3.87 -7.77 13.63
CA THR A 141 2.52 -7.22 13.69
C THR A 141 2.58 -5.77 13.20
N ARG A 142 2.12 -5.52 11.98
CA ARG A 142 2.11 -4.19 11.39
C ARG A 142 0.81 -3.47 11.72
N ILE A 143 0.90 -2.35 12.46
CA ILE A 143 -0.25 -1.49 12.78
C ILE A 143 -0.17 -0.21 11.95
N VAL A 144 0.87 0.60 12.16
CA VAL A 144 1.05 1.88 11.45
C VAL A 144 1.42 1.66 9.97
N LEU A 145 2.14 0.57 9.67
CA LEU A 145 2.62 0.21 8.33
C LEU A 145 1.75 -0.86 7.65
N GLU A 146 0.52 -1.07 8.11
CA GLU A 146 -0.40 -2.11 7.60
C GLU A 146 -0.58 -2.03 6.08
N ASN A 147 -0.75 -0.83 5.56
CA ASN A 147 -0.99 -0.58 4.13
C ASN A 147 0.29 -0.51 3.28
N CYS A 148 1.49 -0.48 3.91
CA CYS A 148 2.74 -0.42 3.17
C CYS A 148 2.99 -1.71 2.38
N GLY A 149 3.17 -1.56 1.06
CA GLY A 149 3.34 -2.68 0.14
C GLY A 149 2.04 -3.25 -0.42
N ASN A 150 0.86 -2.78 0.02
CA ASN A 150 -0.44 -3.31 -0.37
C ASN A 150 -1.28 -2.33 -1.21
N ILE A 151 -1.00 -1.04 -1.12
CA ILE A 151 -1.70 0.00 -1.88
C ILE A 151 -0.73 0.85 -2.68
N ASN A 152 -1.26 1.53 -3.70
CA ASN A 152 -0.55 2.56 -4.43
C ASN A 152 -0.29 3.75 -3.49
N ALA A 153 0.99 4.02 -3.18
CA ALA A 153 1.40 5.08 -2.27
C ALA A 153 1.07 6.50 -2.78
N GLU A 154 0.80 6.65 -4.08
CA GLU A 154 0.48 7.93 -4.73
C GLU A 154 -1.02 8.11 -4.98
N SER A 155 -1.87 7.11 -4.60
CA SER A 155 -3.32 7.13 -4.83
C SER A 155 -4.10 7.41 -3.55
N ILE A 156 -4.74 8.58 -3.51
CA ILE A 156 -5.67 8.92 -2.43
C ILE A 156 -6.93 8.02 -2.46
N ASP A 157 -7.36 7.58 -3.64
CA ASP A 157 -8.52 6.71 -3.81
C ASP A 157 -8.25 5.33 -3.21
N GLU A 158 -7.06 4.75 -3.41
CA GLU A 158 -6.69 3.49 -2.77
C GLU A 158 -6.58 3.62 -1.25
N TYR A 159 -6.09 4.76 -0.75
CA TYR A 159 -6.08 5.01 0.69
C TYR A 159 -7.50 5.12 1.26
N ILE A 160 -8.43 5.78 0.55
CA ILE A 160 -9.84 5.84 0.94
C ILE A 160 -10.48 4.44 0.90
N ALA A 161 -10.18 3.63 -0.12
CA ALA A 161 -10.71 2.27 -0.26
C ALA A 161 -10.40 1.39 0.96
N VAL A 162 -9.20 1.51 1.54
CA VAL A 162 -8.78 0.76 2.75
C VAL A 162 -9.19 1.43 4.06
N GLY A 163 -10.10 2.40 4.04
CA GLY A 163 -10.63 3.08 5.24
C GLY A 163 -9.92 4.37 5.62
N GLY A 164 -9.11 4.92 4.73
CA GLY A 164 -8.46 6.22 4.93
C GLY A 164 -9.46 7.34 5.22
N PHE A 165 -9.05 8.30 6.02
CA PHE A 165 -9.85 9.46 6.47
C PHE A 165 -11.07 9.16 7.35
N GLN A 166 -11.39 7.90 7.70
CA GLN A 166 -12.54 7.60 8.56
C GLN A 166 -12.40 8.23 9.96
N ALA A 167 -11.20 8.17 10.55
CA ALA A 167 -10.93 8.82 11.83
C ALA A 167 -11.05 10.35 11.75
N MET A 168 -10.62 10.96 10.64
CA MET A 168 -10.77 12.37 10.39
C MET A 168 -12.26 12.77 10.28
N ALA A 169 -13.03 11.99 9.52
CA ALA A 169 -14.48 12.22 9.39
C ALA A 169 -15.18 12.12 10.76
N LYS A 170 -14.83 11.12 11.58
CA LYS A 170 -15.33 11.02 12.96
C LYS A 170 -14.98 12.27 13.76
N ALA A 171 -13.74 12.72 13.72
CA ALA A 171 -13.28 13.89 14.47
C ALA A 171 -14.01 15.18 14.05
N PHE A 172 -14.21 15.40 12.74
CA PHE A 172 -14.83 16.63 12.23
C PHE A 172 -16.35 16.68 12.40
N PHE A 173 -17.02 15.54 12.28
CA PHE A 173 -18.48 15.54 12.25
C PHE A 173 -19.15 15.07 13.55
N ASP A 174 -18.45 14.32 14.41
CA ASP A 174 -19.04 13.71 15.61
C ASP A 174 -18.42 14.17 16.92
N MET A 175 -17.27 14.83 16.88
CA MET A 175 -16.50 15.12 18.10
C MET A 175 -16.27 16.62 18.27
N SER A 176 -16.32 17.09 19.51
CA SER A 176 -15.77 18.40 19.84
C SER A 176 -14.23 18.36 19.87
N PRO A 177 -13.56 19.51 19.72
CA PRO A 177 -12.09 19.55 19.87
C PRO A 177 -11.57 18.96 21.20
N GLN A 178 -12.37 19.09 22.29
CA GLN A 178 -12.02 18.51 23.59
C GLN A 178 -12.13 16.98 23.57
N ASP A 179 -13.18 16.43 22.95
CA ASP A 179 -13.36 14.97 22.82
C ASP A 179 -12.19 14.33 22.07
N VAL A 180 -11.68 14.99 21.04
CA VAL A 180 -10.48 14.51 20.29
C VAL A 180 -9.25 14.48 21.19
N ILE A 181 -9.05 15.52 22.01
CA ILE A 181 -7.93 15.57 22.96
C ILE A 181 -8.07 14.47 24.02
N ASP A 182 -9.27 14.26 24.53
CA ASP A 182 -9.55 13.25 25.53
C ASP A 182 -9.34 11.83 24.99
N GLU A 183 -9.78 11.56 23.75
CA GLU A 183 -9.53 10.28 23.05
C GLU A 183 -8.04 10.01 22.89
N VAL A 184 -7.27 11.00 22.40
CA VAL A 184 -5.80 10.87 22.25
C VAL A 184 -5.11 10.72 23.61
N THR A 185 -5.62 11.37 24.66
CA THR A 185 -5.09 11.23 26.03
C THR A 185 -5.35 9.83 26.57
N LYS A 186 -6.58 9.33 26.40
CA LYS A 186 -7.00 7.99 26.83
C LYS A 186 -6.24 6.88 26.11
N SER A 187 -5.90 7.09 24.82
CA SER A 187 -5.10 6.12 24.03
C SER A 187 -3.69 5.90 24.57
N GLY A 188 -3.17 6.82 25.40
CA GLY A 188 -1.80 6.78 25.89
C GLY A 188 -0.73 7.05 24.81
N LEU A 189 -1.12 7.56 23.63
CA LEU A 189 -0.21 7.85 22.53
C LEU A 189 0.93 8.79 22.97
N ARG A 190 2.15 8.43 22.65
CA ARG A 190 3.36 9.18 22.95
C ARG A 190 4.14 9.52 21.69
N GLY A 191 4.92 10.61 21.77
CA GLY A 191 5.88 10.95 20.73
C GLY A 191 6.91 9.85 20.49
N ARG A 192 7.40 9.75 19.25
CA ARG A 192 8.41 8.78 18.81
C ARG A 192 9.77 9.39 18.56
N GLY A 193 9.98 10.66 18.96
CA GLY A 193 11.25 11.37 18.83
C GLY A 193 12.22 11.20 19.99
N GLY A 194 12.10 10.12 20.78
CA GLY A 194 13.02 9.78 21.88
C GLY A 194 12.52 10.18 23.28
N ALA A 195 11.93 11.35 23.46
CA ALA A 195 11.43 11.81 24.76
C ALA A 195 10.12 11.15 25.22
N GLY A 196 9.38 10.51 24.31
CA GLY A 196 8.13 9.83 24.62
C GLY A 196 7.06 10.72 25.24
N PHE A 197 7.04 12.02 24.92
CA PHE A 197 6.10 12.96 25.52
C PHE A 197 4.65 12.60 25.18
N PRO A 198 3.69 12.62 26.15
CA PRO A 198 2.31 12.27 25.92
C PRO A 198 1.65 13.21 24.91
N ALA A 199 1.14 12.68 23.79
CA ALA A 199 0.56 13.45 22.70
C ALA A 199 -0.68 14.24 23.15
N GLY A 200 -1.59 13.64 23.90
CA GLY A 200 -2.79 14.29 24.43
C GLY A 200 -2.46 15.47 25.37
N LYS A 201 -1.42 15.33 26.19
CA LYS A 201 -0.94 16.45 27.03
C LYS A 201 -0.41 17.61 26.18
N LYS A 202 0.32 17.32 25.10
CA LYS A 202 0.80 18.36 24.17
C LYS A 202 -0.37 19.07 23.51
N TRP A 203 -1.36 18.35 23.03
CA TRP A 203 -2.55 18.92 22.40
C TRP A 203 -3.38 19.77 23.37
N SER A 204 -3.58 19.31 24.63
CA SER A 204 -4.23 20.08 25.69
C SER A 204 -3.51 21.42 25.96
N GLN A 205 -2.17 21.42 25.96
CA GLN A 205 -1.38 22.64 26.18
C GLN A 205 -1.60 23.65 25.06
N VAL A 206 -1.65 23.21 23.80
CA VAL A 206 -1.93 24.07 22.63
C VAL A 206 -3.38 24.59 22.68
N ALA A 207 -4.34 23.73 23.02
CA ALA A 207 -5.75 24.11 23.10
C ALA A 207 -6.03 25.21 24.15
N ARG A 208 -5.27 25.25 25.24
CA ARG A 208 -5.39 26.25 26.31
C ARG A 208 -4.82 27.62 25.95
N GLN A 209 -4.08 27.75 24.84
CA GLN A 209 -3.53 29.04 24.43
C GLN A 209 -4.66 29.97 23.98
N LYS A 210 -4.52 31.24 24.30
CA LYS A 210 -5.52 32.29 24.00
C LYS A 210 -5.41 32.83 22.57
N GLU A 211 -4.32 32.54 21.89
CA GLU A 211 -4.08 32.98 20.51
C GLU A 211 -5.08 32.38 19.53
N LYS A 212 -5.58 33.23 18.63
CA LYS A 212 -6.57 32.80 17.61
C LYS A 212 -5.93 32.02 16.48
N VAL A 213 -4.66 32.33 16.15
CA VAL A 213 -3.92 31.67 15.08
C VAL A 213 -2.97 30.65 15.70
N ARG A 214 -3.03 29.41 15.21
CA ARG A 214 -2.17 28.31 15.63
C ARG A 214 -1.52 27.71 14.41
N TYR A 215 -0.26 27.34 14.53
CA TYR A 215 0.52 26.76 13.46
C TYR A 215 0.79 25.29 13.77
N VAL A 216 0.74 24.45 12.73
CA VAL A 216 1.19 23.06 12.76
C VAL A 216 2.47 22.99 11.94
N VAL A 217 3.51 22.40 12.53
CA VAL A 217 4.85 22.24 11.91
C VAL A 217 5.20 20.76 11.85
#